data_935f56a5deb8f1be696da7d83583db98
#
_entry.id   935f56a5deb8f1be696da7d83583db98
#
_cell.length_a   1.000
_cell.length_b   1.000
_cell.length_c   1.000
_cell.angle_alpha   90.00
_cell.angle_beta   90.00
_cell.angle_gamma   90.00
#
_symmetry.space_group_name_H-M   'P 1'
#
loop_
_entity.id
_entity.type
_entity.pdbx_description
1 polymer ?
#
loop_
_entity_poly.entity_id
_entity_poly.type
_entity_poly.pdbx_seq_one_letter_code
_entity_poly.pdbx_strand_id
1 'polypeptide(L)'
;LRVRGFLDRLHELRGDDVVVNVIESVEKYELTYDGVLYYAKGHPRLRGIYMANESVRGCMDALERVRPARRIHVICHDLTPYARKYLEEGRLDVIIDQDFSAQTTRAIEVLAHTLRPGESTSRSIEYIHTSIITRELL
;
A
#
# COMPACT_ATOMS: atom_id res chain seq x y z
N LEU A 1 3.12 6.28 -9.26
CA LEU A 1 2.04 7.10 -8.68
C LEU A 1 1.99 6.99 -7.16
N ARG A 2 1.78 5.79 -6.54
CA ARG A 2 1.61 5.58 -5.08
C ARG A 2 2.77 6.17 -4.27
N VAL A 3 4.03 5.81 -4.60
CA VAL A 3 5.23 6.30 -3.88
C VAL A 3 5.34 7.82 -3.97
N ARG A 4 5.14 8.41 -5.16
CA ARG A 4 5.21 9.86 -5.33
C ARG A 4 4.15 10.58 -4.49
N GLY A 5 2.88 10.14 -4.55
CA GLY A 5 1.82 10.74 -3.76
C GLY A 5 2.08 10.68 -2.26
N PHE A 6 2.67 9.56 -1.78
CA PHE A 6 3.09 9.44 -0.38
C PHE A 6 4.20 10.44 -0.03
N LEU A 7 5.24 10.55 -0.87
CA LEU A 7 6.38 11.46 -0.64
C LEU A 7 5.93 12.93 -0.67
N ASP A 8 5.14 13.32 -1.67
CA ASP A 8 4.61 14.67 -1.81
C ASP A 8 3.79 15.06 -0.57
N ARG A 9 2.90 14.16 -0.11
CA ARG A 9 2.08 14.43 1.07
C ARG A 9 2.86 14.45 2.37
N LEU A 10 3.84 13.57 2.51
CA LEU A 10 4.71 13.56 3.69
C LEU A 10 5.54 14.84 3.78
N HIS A 11 6.08 15.30 2.66
CA HIS A 11 6.81 16.57 2.58
C HIS A 11 5.91 17.77 2.94
N GLU A 12 4.68 17.84 2.43
CA GLU A 12 3.72 18.88 2.80
C GLU A 12 3.44 18.94 4.31
N LEU A 13 3.38 17.78 4.97
CA LEU A 13 3.03 17.69 6.38
C LEU A 13 4.21 17.89 7.33
N ARG A 14 5.41 17.51 6.92
CA ARG A 14 6.58 17.40 7.81
C ARG A 14 7.83 18.12 7.27
N GLY A 15 7.78 18.67 6.05
CA GLY A 15 8.95 19.25 5.42
C GLY A 15 10.12 18.26 5.36
N ASP A 16 11.31 18.72 5.69
CA ASP A 16 12.54 17.92 5.69
C ASP A 16 12.84 17.20 7.03
N ASP A 17 11.89 17.24 7.97
CA ASP A 17 12.07 16.61 9.30
C ASP A 17 12.09 15.07 9.25
N VAL A 18 11.65 14.48 8.12
CA VAL A 18 11.56 13.02 7.95
C VAL A 18 12.44 12.56 6.80
N VAL A 19 13.41 11.73 7.13
CA VAL A 19 14.24 11.06 6.12
C VAL A 19 13.50 9.85 5.57
N VAL A 20 13.31 9.81 4.26
CA VAL A 20 12.68 8.70 3.55
C VAL A 20 13.68 8.02 2.63
N ASN A 21 13.70 6.69 2.68
CA ASN A 21 14.46 5.86 1.76
C ASN A 21 13.51 4.93 1.01
N VAL A 22 13.70 4.80 -0.28
CA VAL A 22 12.89 3.93 -1.14
C VAL A 22 13.66 2.64 -1.41
N ILE A 23 13.02 1.50 -1.16
CA ILE A 23 13.54 0.17 -1.47
C ILE A 23 12.71 -0.41 -2.62
N GLU A 24 13.35 -0.74 -3.72
CA GLU A 24 12.68 -1.38 -4.85
C GLU A 24 12.72 -2.90 -4.69
N SER A 25 11.57 -3.51 -4.53
CA SER A 25 11.42 -4.95 -4.32
C SER A 25 10.68 -5.69 -5.44
N VAL A 26 10.21 -4.94 -6.45
CA VAL A 26 9.48 -5.46 -7.64
C VAL A 26 8.47 -6.56 -7.30
N GLU A 27 7.72 -6.37 -6.22
CA GLU A 27 6.67 -7.27 -5.70
C GLU A 27 7.16 -8.69 -5.34
N LYS A 28 8.49 -8.88 -5.18
CA LYS A 28 9.05 -10.18 -4.79
C LYS A 28 9.21 -10.27 -3.28
N TYR A 29 8.74 -11.37 -2.74
CA TYR A 29 8.85 -11.67 -1.31
C TYR A 29 10.28 -11.56 -0.80
N GLU A 30 11.22 -12.23 -1.46
CA GLU A 30 12.63 -12.33 -1.04
C GLU A 30 13.28 -10.93 -1.04
N LEU A 31 13.07 -10.14 -2.09
CA LEU A 31 13.64 -8.80 -2.18
C LEU A 31 13.05 -7.85 -1.14
N THR A 32 11.76 -7.99 -0.84
CA THR A 32 11.10 -7.22 0.22
C THR A 32 11.64 -7.64 1.59
N TYR A 33 11.72 -8.95 1.84
CA TYR A 33 12.24 -9.50 3.09
C TYR A 33 13.67 -9.03 3.35
N ASP A 34 14.57 -9.25 2.40
CA ASP A 34 15.98 -8.88 2.55
C ASP A 34 16.18 -7.38 2.67
N GLY A 35 15.48 -6.59 1.85
CA GLY A 35 15.55 -5.13 1.91
C GLY A 35 15.09 -4.56 3.25
N VAL A 36 13.94 -5.01 3.74
CA VAL A 36 13.41 -4.58 5.05
C VAL A 36 14.30 -5.07 6.19
N LEU A 37 14.76 -6.34 6.13
CA LEU A 37 15.65 -6.92 7.13
C LEU A 37 16.96 -6.12 7.25
N TYR A 38 17.59 -5.84 6.13
CA TYR A 38 18.85 -5.09 6.08
C TYR A 38 18.65 -3.65 6.59
N TYR A 39 17.62 -2.98 6.06
CA TYR A 39 17.38 -1.58 6.41
C TYR A 39 16.99 -1.41 7.88
N ALA A 40 16.09 -2.22 8.41
CA ALA A 40 15.65 -2.13 9.78
C ALA A 40 16.78 -2.43 10.80
N LYS A 41 17.71 -3.35 10.47
CA LYS A 41 18.90 -3.60 11.30
C LYS A 41 19.85 -2.41 11.34
N GLY A 42 20.05 -1.73 10.21
CA GLY A 42 20.93 -0.57 10.10
C GLY A 42 20.34 0.74 10.64
N HIS A 43 19.02 0.79 10.84
CA HIS A 43 18.31 2.03 11.17
C HIS A 43 17.42 1.87 12.41
N PRO A 44 17.97 1.86 13.64
CA PRO A 44 17.20 1.64 14.87
C PRO A 44 16.18 2.76 15.16
N ARG A 45 16.25 3.87 14.44
CA ARG A 45 15.29 4.98 14.51
C ARG A 45 14.17 4.87 13.47
N LEU A 46 14.08 3.79 12.69
CA LEU A 46 12.99 3.55 11.74
C LEU A 46 11.65 3.56 12.48
N ARG A 47 10.70 4.34 11.98
CA ARG A 47 9.38 4.55 12.60
C ARG A 47 8.23 4.02 11.80
N GLY A 48 8.36 4.01 10.49
CA GLY A 48 7.28 3.59 9.62
C GLY A 48 7.77 2.99 8.33
N ILE A 49 6.95 2.15 7.74
CA ILE A 49 7.14 1.57 6.42
C ILE A 49 5.84 1.76 5.64
N TYR A 50 5.96 2.32 4.45
CA TYR A 50 4.88 2.40 3.48
C TYR A 50 5.12 1.38 2.37
N MET A 51 4.29 0.35 2.34
CA MET A 51 4.32 -0.69 1.32
C MET A 51 3.46 -0.27 0.13
N ALA A 52 4.10 0.20 -0.93
CA ALA A 52 3.41 0.63 -2.15
C ALA A 52 2.98 -0.53 -3.06
N ASN A 53 3.27 -1.77 -2.66
CA ASN A 53 3.00 -3.01 -3.39
C ASN A 53 2.41 -4.10 -2.47
N GLU A 54 2.14 -5.29 -3.03
CA GLU A 54 1.48 -6.40 -2.34
C GLU A 54 2.41 -7.30 -1.49
N SER A 55 3.73 -7.05 -1.48
CA SER A 55 4.69 -7.92 -0.78
C SER A 55 4.70 -7.74 0.76
N VAL A 56 3.54 -7.47 1.36
CA VAL A 56 3.40 -7.20 2.81
C VAL A 56 3.93 -8.36 3.65
N ARG A 57 3.81 -9.61 3.18
CA ARG A 57 4.31 -10.79 3.89
C ARG A 57 5.83 -10.72 4.11
N GLY A 58 6.60 -10.40 3.07
CA GLY A 58 8.06 -10.26 3.18
C GLY A 58 8.46 -9.18 4.20
N CYS A 59 7.74 -8.05 4.21
CA CYS A 59 7.93 -6.99 5.20
C CYS A 59 7.67 -7.48 6.63
N MET A 60 6.54 -8.13 6.87
CA MET A 60 6.14 -8.60 8.21
C MET A 60 7.07 -9.67 8.75
N ASP A 61 7.47 -10.63 7.91
CA ASP A 61 8.40 -11.70 8.29
C ASP A 61 9.79 -11.13 8.61
N ALA A 62 10.24 -10.10 7.86
CA ALA A 62 11.50 -9.40 8.15
C ALA A 62 11.45 -8.66 9.49
N LEU A 63 10.35 -7.94 9.78
CA LEU A 63 10.19 -7.24 11.06
C LEU A 63 10.10 -8.21 12.24
N GLU A 64 9.45 -9.36 12.07
CA GLU A 64 9.43 -10.42 13.07
C GLU A 64 10.83 -10.98 13.35
N ARG A 65 11.66 -11.09 12.32
CA ARG A 65 13.05 -11.53 12.44
C ARG A 65 13.94 -10.50 13.12
N VAL A 66 13.76 -9.22 12.82
CA VAL A 66 14.53 -8.11 13.42
C VAL A 66 14.18 -7.91 14.88
N ARG A 67 12.90 -8.03 15.24
CA ARG A 67 12.34 -7.71 16.57
C ARG A 67 12.80 -6.31 17.04
N PRO A 68 12.38 -5.26 16.35
CA PRO A 68 12.84 -3.91 16.67
C PRO A 68 12.43 -3.54 18.10
N ALA A 69 13.32 -2.81 18.79
CA ALA A 69 13.08 -2.37 20.19
C ALA A 69 11.87 -1.43 20.32
N ARG A 70 11.47 -0.78 19.23
CA ARG A 70 10.29 0.09 19.16
C ARG A 70 9.40 -0.36 18.02
N ARG A 71 8.09 -0.20 18.18
CA ARG A 71 7.13 -0.50 17.13
C ARG A 71 7.42 0.32 15.87
N ILE A 72 7.44 -0.35 14.74
CA ILE A 72 7.47 0.24 13.41
C ILE A 72 6.05 0.15 12.86
N HIS A 73 5.49 1.31 12.51
CA HIS A 73 4.15 1.39 11.91
C HIS A 73 4.21 0.99 10.45
N VAL A 74 3.24 0.21 10.00
CA VAL A 74 3.22 -0.28 8.62
C VAL A 74 1.88 0.04 7.97
N ILE A 75 1.95 0.66 6.79
CA ILE A 75 0.82 0.90 5.91
C ILE A 75 1.05 0.09 4.65
N CYS A 76 0.03 -0.62 4.17
CA CYS A 76 0.11 -1.31 2.89
C CYS A 76 -1.08 -1.00 1.99
N HIS A 77 -1.01 -1.48 0.75
CA HIS A 77 -2.11 -1.46 -0.19
C HIS A 77 -2.75 -2.83 -0.30
N ASP A 78 -4.03 -2.80 -0.68
CA ASP A 78 -4.87 -3.93 -1.08
C ASP A 78 -5.15 -4.94 0.06
N LEU A 79 -6.43 -5.24 0.28
CA LEU A 79 -6.93 -6.13 1.34
C LEU A 79 -6.71 -7.60 0.98
N THR A 80 -5.45 -8.01 0.91
CA THR A 80 -5.09 -9.41 0.71
C THR A 80 -5.35 -10.25 1.97
N PRO A 81 -5.45 -11.60 1.87
CA PRO A 81 -5.60 -12.46 3.05
C PRO A 81 -4.48 -12.26 4.09
N TYR A 82 -3.25 -12.03 3.65
CA TYR A 82 -2.12 -11.74 4.55
C TYR A 82 -2.25 -10.36 5.20
N ALA A 83 -2.61 -9.32 4.42
CA ALA A 83 -2.80 -7.98 4.95
C ALA A 83 -3.92 -7.97 6.02
N ARG A 84 -5.07 -8.62 5.74
CA ARG A 84 -6.16 -8.79 6.70
C ARG A 84 -5.67 -9.44 7.99
N LYS A 85 -4.99 -10.59 7.88
CA LYS A 85 -4.48 -11.31 9.04
C LYS A 85 -3.56 -10.43 9.90
N TYR A 86 -2.60 -9.73 9.28
CA TYR A 86 -1.67 -8.88 10.04
C TYR A 86 -2.35 -7.65 10.66
N LEU A 87 -3.42 -7.14 10.03
CA LEU A 87 -4.23 -6.06 10.58
C LEU A 87 -5.02 -6.55 11.82
N GLU A 88 -5.66 -7.72 11.72
CA GLU A 88 -6.36 -8.37 12.84
C GLU A 88 -5.43 -8.65 14.03
N GLU A 89 -4.23 -9.11 13.77
CA GLU A 89 -3.18 -9.34 14.76
C GLU A 89 -2.57 -8.03 15.33
N GLY A 90 -2.94 -6.86 14.80
CA GLY A 90 -2.39 -5.57 15.21
C GLY A 90 -0.93 -5.35 14.82
N ARG A 91 -0.42 -6.12 13.88
CA ARG A 91 0.95 -6.02 13.34
C ARG A 91 1.05 -5.04 12.19
N LEU A 92 -0.03 -4.87 11.45
CA LEU A 92 -0.23 -3.87 10.40
C LEU A 92 -1.16 -2.79 10.95
N ASP A 93 -0.95 -1.54 10.59
CA ASP A 93 -1.73 -0.42 11.14
C ASP A 93 -2.87 0.01 10.21
N VAL A 94 -2.61 0.07 8.91
CA VAL A 94 -3.58 0.59 7.92
C VAL A 94 -3.44 -0.15 6.60
N ILE A 95 -4.57 -0.42 5.97
CA ILE A 95 -4.65 -0.88 4.58
C ILE A 95 -5.36 0.20 3.76
N ILE A 96 -4.75 0.57 2.64
CA ILE A 96 -5.37 1.40 1.60
C ILE A 96 -5.93 0.44 0.55
N ASP A 97 -7.23 0.19 0.60
CA ASP A 97 -7.87 -0.77 -0.28
C ASP A 97 -8.48 -0.13 -1.51
N GLN A 98 -8.42 -0.85 -2.62
CA GLN A 98 -9.07 -0.50 -3.86
C GLN A 98 -10.17 -1.52 -4.13
N ASP A 99 -11.39 -1.03 -4.39
CA ASP A 99 -12.49 -1.91 -4.78
C ASP A 99 -12.29 -2.40 -6.23
N PHE A 100 -11.48 -3.45 -6.38
CA PHE A 100 -11.24 -4.06 -7.71
C PHE A 100 -12.51 -4.58 -8.37
N SER A 101 -13.52 -5.01 -7.60
CA SER A 101 -14.79 -5.47 -8.12
C SER A 101 -15.56 -4.32 -8.78
N ALA A 102 -15.69 -3.21 -8.07
CA ALA A 102 -16.32 -2.01 -8.60
C ALA A 102 -15.55 -1.46 -9.81
N GLN A 103 -14.20 -1.44 -9.73
CA GLN A 103 -13.35 -1.00 -10.85
C GLN A 103 -13.55 -1.87 -12.09
N THR A 104 -13.54 -3.18 -11.93
CA THR A 104 -13.72 -4.13 -13.05
C THR A 104 -15.12 -4.02 -13.65
N THR A 105 -16.16 -3.97 -12.82
CA THR A 105 -17.55 -3.78 -13.26
C THR A 105 -17.68 -2.52 -14.09
N ARG A 106 -17.15 -1.40 -13.56
CA ARG A 106 -17.23 -0.13 -14.26
C ARG A 106 -16.44 -0.11 -15.57
N ALA A 107 -15.27 -0.72 -15.60
CA ALA A 107 -14.48 -0.86 -16.83
C ALA A 107 -15.25 -1.63 -17.92
N ILE A 108 -15.93 -2.71 -17.54
CA ILE A 108 -16.75 -3.50 -18.47
C ILE A 108 -17.96 -2.68 -19.00
N GLU A 109 -18.64 -1.93 -18.12
CA GLU A 109 -19.74 -1.05 -18.51
C GLU A 109 -19.29 0.00 -19.51
N VAL A 110 -18.17 0.68 -19.23
CA VAL A 110 -17.60 1.70 -20.13
C VAL A 110 -17.24 1.08 -21.48
N LEU A 111 -16.62 -0.10 -21.48
CA LEU A 111 -16.27 -0.81 -22.71
C LEU A 111 -17.53 -1.19 -23.50
N ALA A 112 -18.56 -1.73 -22.84
CA ALA A 112 -19.82 -2.10 -23.46
C ALA A 112 -20.53 -0.91 -24.11
N HIS A 113 -20.50 0.26 -23.45
CA HIS A 113 -21.01 1.52 -24.01
C HIS A 113 -20.22 1.98 -25.24
N THR A 114 -18.89 1.93 -25.14
CA THR A 114 -18.01 2.36 -26.26
C THR A 114 -18.20 1.51 -27.53
N LEU A 115 -18.60 0.27 -27.38
CA LEU A 115 -18.81 -0.67 -28.49
C LEU A 115 -20.19 -0.52 -29.16
N ARG A 116 -21.11 0.29 -28.60
CA ARG A 116 -22.43 0.50 -29.21
C ARG A 116 -22.37 1.53 -30.34
N PRO A 117 -22.86 1.21 -31.54
CA PRO A 117 -22.89 2.18 -32.64
C PRO A 117 -23.73 3.40 -32.29
N GLY A 118 -23.21 4.61 -32.49
CA GLY A 118 -23.94 5.87 -32.33
C GLY A 118 -23.93 6.47 -30.92
N GLU A 119 -23.34 5.82 -29.94
CA GLU A 119 -23.13 6.43 -28.61
C GLU A 119 -21.77 7.13 -28.56
N SER A 120 -21.80 8.44 -28.25
CA SER A 120 -20.59 9.21 -27.99
C SER A 120 -20.14 8.96 -26.57
N THR A 121 -18.94 8.41 -26.39
CA THR A 121 -18.32 8.31 -25.07
C THR A 121 -17.95 9.69 -24.57
N SER A 122 -18.70 10.19 -23.60
CA SER A 122 -18.21 11.28 -22.76
C SER A 122 -16.92 10.82 -22.08
N ARG A 123 -15.81 11.50 -22.36
CA ARG A 123 -14.52 11.27 -21.70
C ARG A 123 -14.53 11.82 -20.28
N SER A 124 -15.48 11.40 -19.45
CA SER A 124 -15.43 11.71 -18.02
C SER A 124 -14.48 10.75 -17.32
N ILE A 125 -13.47 11.29 -16.66
CA ILE A 125 -12.64 10.49 -15.75
C ILE A 125 -13.51 10.23 -14.52
N GLU A 126 -13.85 8.96 -14.30
CA GLU A 126 -14.51 8.53 -13.07
C GLU A 126 -13.45 8.02 -12.09
N TYR A 127 -13.51 8.58 -10.89
CA TYR A 127 -12.66 8.13 -9.79
C TYR A 127 -13.45 7.13 -8.95
N ILE A 128 -12.90 5.92 -8.81
CA ILE A 128 -13.39 4.95 -7.84
C ILE A 128 -12.66 5.22 -6.53
N HIS A 129 -13.44 5.40 -5.46
CA HIS A 129 -12.90 5.71 -4.15
C HIS A 129 -12.05 4.56 -3.61
N THR A 130 -10.95 4.91 -2.96
CA THR A 130 -10.17 3.99 -2.13
C THR A 130 -10.68 4.04 -0.70
N SER A 131 -10.67 2.90 -0.02
CA SER A 131 -11.04 2.78 1.39
C SER A 131 -9.80 2.74 2.27
N ILE A 132 -9.89 3.36 3.45
CA ILE A 132 -8.90 3.24 4.50
C ILE A 132 -9.44 2.23 5.52
N ILE A 133 -8.75 1.11 5.69
CA ILE A 133 -9.16 0.05 6.59
C ILE A 133 -8.19 0.01 7.77
N THR A 134 -8.74 0.15 8.97
CA THR A 134 -8.05 -0.07 10.23
C THR A 134 -8.63 -1.31 10.93
N ARG A 135 -8.00 -1.77 11.99
CA ARG A 135 -8.44 -2.94 12.74
C ARG A 135 -9.88 -2.80 13.26
N GLU A 136 -10.30 -1.60 13.58
CA GLU A 136 -11.64 -1.30 14.10
C GLU A 136 -12.74 -1.36 13.04
N LEU A 137 -12.35 -1.41 11.74
CA LEU A 137 -13.27 -1.45 10.60
C LEU A 137 -13.36 -2.84 9.95
N LEU A 138 -12.63 -3.84 10.48
CA LEU A 138 -12.73 -5.23 10.06
C LEU A 138 -13.84 -5.93 10.85
#